data_6847738eaf58cb996d4cefe50ad2bb13
#
_entry.id   6847738eaf58cb996d4cefe50ad2bb13
#
_cell.length_a   1.000
_cell.length_b   1.000
_cell.length_c   1.000
_cell.angle_alpha   90.00
_cell.angle_beta   90.00
_cell.angle_gamma   90.00
#
_symmetry.space_group_name_H-M   'P 1'
#
loop_
_entity.id
_entity.type
_entity.pdbx_description
1 polymer ?
#
loop_
_entity_poly.entity_id
_entity_poly.type
_entity_poly.pdbx_seq_one_letter_code
_entity_poly.pdbx_strand_id
1 'polypeptide(L)'
;EEIVGDITDEFDDEDIEYSKIDEKNYVFEAKVSLKDFYRITELSSQDEFEKAKGEAETLGGFIIEIAGHLPRLHQKLNFESVSFIIESVDKKRIKRVKVSLP
;
A
#
# COMPACT_ATOMS: atom_id res chain seq x y z
N GLU A 1 -31.92 2.12 0.14
CA GLU A 1 -31.56 2.07 0.46
C GLU A 1 -31.09 2.15 0.75
N GLU A 2 -31.17 2.21 0.54
CA GLU A 2 -30.65 2.30 0.89
C GLU A 2 -29.96 2.39 1.31
N ILE A 3 -29.96 2.40 1.25
CA ILE A 3 -29.29 2.49 1.73
C ILE A 3 -28.67 2.63 2.25
N VAL A 4 -28.73 2.64 2.12
CA VAL A 4 -27.99 2.74 2.66
C VAL A 4 -27.36 2.81 3.32
N GLY A 5 -27.23 2.77 3.41
CA GLY A 5 -26.48 2.74 3.99
C GLY A 5 -25.80 2.89 4.30
N ASP A 6 -25.82 2.91 4.17
CA ASP A 6 -25.08 3.02 4.43
C ASP A 6 -24.31 3.10 4.87
N ILE A 7 -24.20 3.07 4.90
CA ILE A 7 -23.59 3.10 5.20
C ILE A 7 -22.68 3.16 5.67
N THR A 8 -22.39 3.10 5.84
CA THR A 8 -21.63 3.13 6.20
C THR A 8 -20.87 3.01 6.80
N ASP A 9 -20.68 2.91 6.97
CA ASP A 9 -19.99 2.78 7.47
C ASP A 9 -19.14 2.52 7.69
N GLU A 10 -18.96 2.29 7.81
CA GLU A 10 -18.26 2.00 7.99
C GLU A 10 -17.17 2.15 7.57
N PHE A 11 -17.03 2.28 7.31
CA PHE A 11 -16.34 2.41 6.87
C PHE A 11 -15.15 2.60 6.34
N ASP A 12 -14.52 2.49 6.95
CA ASP A 12 -13.14 2.74 6.58
C ASP A 12 -12.68 1.81 5.46
N ASP A 13 -13.05 0.62 5.56
CA ASP A 13 -12.71 -0.36 4.53
C ASP A 13 -13.21 0.05 3.16
N GLU A 14 -14.29 0.79 3.13
CA GLU A 14 -14.83 1.22 1.86
C GLU A 14 -13.97 2.28 1.19
N ASP A 15 -13.15 2.97 1.98
CA ASP A 15 -12.28 4.01 1.43
C ASP A 15 -10.95 3.45 0.95
N ILE A 16 -10.69 2.20 1.23
CA ILE A 16 -9.43 1.58 0.83
C ILE A 16 -9.59 0.98 -0.57
N GLU A 17 -8.83 1.51 -1.50
CA GLU A 17 -8.85 1.01 -2.87
C GLU A 17 -7.74 0.00 -3.05
N TYR A 18 -8.10 -1.25 -3.18
CA TYR A 18 -7.13 -2.30 -3.45
C TYR A 18 -7.79 -3.47 -4.14
N SER A 19 -6.97 -4.29 -4.79
CA SER A 19 -7.42 -5.52 -5.42
C SER A 19 -6.52 -6.64 -4.97
N LYS A 20 -7.13 -7.74 -4.54
CA LYS A 20 -6.36 -8.93 -4.20
C LYS A 20 -6.34 -9.82 -5.44
N ILE A 21 -5.15 -10.02 -6.00
CA ILE A 21 -4.99 -10.82 -7.21
C ILE A 21 -4.99 -12.30 -6.85
N ASP A 22 -4.20 -12.66 -5.83
CA ASP A 22 -4.19 -14.01 -5.28
C ASP A 22 -3.71 -13.91 -3.83
N GLU A 23 -3.38 -15.03 -3.22
CA GLU A 23 -3.06 -15.05 -1.79
C GLU A 23 -1.85 -14.19 -1.43
N LYS A 24 -0.96 -13.96 -2.38
CA LYS A 24 0.28 -13.22 -2.13
C LYS A 24 0.42 -11.94 -2.91
N ASN A 25 -0.45 -11.70 -3.86
CA ASN A 25 -0.34 -10.54 -4.74
C ASN A 25 -1.52 -9.62 -4.60
N TYR A 26 -1.23 -8.33 -4.41
CA TYR A 26 -2.23 -7.29 -4.24
C TYR A 26 -1.85 -6.08 -5.07
N VAL A 27 -2.85 -5.29 -5.43
CA VAL A 27 -2.61 -3.97 -6.00
C VAL A 27 -3.26 -2.98 -5.06
N PHE A 28 -2.48 -2.02 -4.56
CA PHE A 28 -2.97 -1.01 -3.62
C PHE A 28 -2.86 0.38 -4.22
N GLU A 29 -3.79 1.24 -3.86
CA GLU A 29 -3.59 2.67 -4.05
C GLU A 29 -2.52 3.11 -3.06
N ALA A 30 -1.61 3.94 -3.52
CA ALA A 30 -0.50 4.35 -2.67
C ALA A 30 -0.93 5.18 -1.47
N LYS A 31 -2.14 5.73 -1.51
CA LYS A 31 -2.66 6.52 -0.39
C LYS A 31 -3.11 5.68 0.81
N VAL A 32 -3.14 4.35 0.65
CA VAL A 32 -3.56 3.49 1.75
C VAL A 32 -2.60 3.68 2.93
N SER A 33 -3.14 3.70 4.15
CA SER A 33 -2.30 3.85 5.33
C SER A 33 -1.50 2.57 5.55
N LEU A 34 -0.33 2.71 6.16
CA LEU A 34 0.48 1.54 6.46
C LEU A 34 -0.24 0.59 7.40
N LYS A 35 -1.01 1.12 8.35
CA LYS A 35 -1.78 0.27 9.25
C LYS A 35 -2.77 -0.60 8.48
N ASP A 36 -3.48 -0.01 7.54
CA ASP A 36 -4.43 -0.76 6.73
C ASP A 36 -3.72 -1.77 5.84
N PHE A 37 -2.57 -1.37 5.29
CA PHE A 37 -1.76 -2.26 4.47
C PHE A 37 -1.37 -3.50 5.27
N TYR A 38 -0.87 -3.31 6.51
CA TYR A 38 -0.48 -4.44 7.36
C TYR A 38 -1.68 -5.34 7.65
N ARG A 39 -2.81 -4.74 7.95
CA ARG A 39 -4.01 -5.49 8.31
C ARG A 39 -4.52 -6.32 7.14
N ILE A 40 -4.59 -5.73 5.97
CA ILE A 40 -5.11 -6.41 4.79
C ILE A 40 -4.20 -7.54 4.36
N THR A 41 -2.89 -7.33 4.40
CA THR A 41 -1.94 -8.34 3.96
C THR A 41 -1.54 -9.31 5.06
N GLU A 42 -1.96 -9.04 6.30
CA GLU A 42 -1.58 -9.84 7.48
C GLU A 42 -0.07 -9.98 7.55
N LEU A 43 0.61 -8.87 7.33
CA LEU A 43 2.06 -8.84 7.22
C LEU A 43 2.73 -9.21 8.53
N SER A 44 3.69 -10.13 8.48
CA SER A 44 4.41 -10.55 9.67
C SER A 44 5.59 -9.66 10.01
N SER A 45 6.10 -8.90 9.03
CA SER A 45 7.26 -8.04 9.25
C SER A 45 6.90 -6.59 9.53
N GLN A 46 5.74 -6.35 10.16
CA GLN A 46 5.26 -5.00 10.46
C GLN A 46 6.31 -4.18 11.22
N ASP A 47 6.98 -4.78 12.19
CA ASP A 47 7.96 -4.05 12.99
C ASP A 47 9.09 -3.50 12.15
N GLU A 48 9.54 -4.28 11.17
CA GLU A 48 10.61 -3.82 10.29
C GLU A 48 10.15 -2.65 9.43
N PHE A 49 8.92 -2.73 8.94
CA PHE A 49 8.35 -1.63 8.17
C PHE A 49 8.22 -0.37 9.02
N GLU A 50 7.79 -0.53 10.27
CA GLU A 50 7.64 0.62 11.16
C GLU A 50 8.97 1.28 11.46
N LYS A 51 10.04 0.51 11.55
CA LYS A 51 11.36 1.06 11.78
C LYS A 51 11.86 1.82 10.56
N ALA A 52 11.51 1.37 9.37
CA ALA A 52 12.04 1.94 8.12
C ALA A 52 11.20 3.11 7.60
N LYS A 53 9.95 3.23 8.04
CA LYS A 53 9.04 4.19 7.42
C LYS A 53 9.36 5.65 7.70
N GLY A 54 10.19 5.94 8.70
CA GLY A 54 10.44 7.31 9.09
C GLY A 54 9.15 8.01 9.46
N GLU A 55 8.85 9.09 8.75
CA GLU A 55 7.62 9.84 9.00
C GLU A 55 6.50 9.46 8.05
N ALA A 56 6.71 8.45 7.22
CA ALA A 56 5.70 8.03 6.27
C ALA A 56 4.51 7.38 6.99
N GLU A 57 3.31 7.67 6.53
CA GLU A 57 2.11 7.07 7.09
C GLU A 57 1.34 6.28 6.03
N THR A 58 1.71 6.43 4.77
CA THR A 58 1.04 5.74 3.68
C THR A 58 2.01 4.79 3.00
N LEU A 59 1.45 3.83 2.25
CA LEU A 59 2.27 2.89 1.51
C LEU A 59 3.17 3.61 0.51
N GLY A 60 2.62 4.57 -0.24
CA GLY A 60 3.42 5.33 -1.18
C GLY A 60 4.54 6.10 -0.52
N GLY A 61 4.25 6.73 0.62
CA GLY A 61 5.27 7.44 1.38
C GLY A 61 6.36 6.52 1.86
N PHE A 62 5.98 5.33 2.32
CA PHE A 62 6.96 4.34 2.75
C PHE A 62 7.89 3.94 1.61
N ILE A 63 7.33 3.71 0.42
CA ILE A 63 8.13 3.30 -0.72
C ILE A 63 9.12 4.40 -1.10
N ILE A 64 8.68 5.65 -1.09
CA ILE A 64 9.59 6.76 -1.35
C ILE A 64 10.69 6.84 -0.30
N GLU A 65 10.33 6.57 0.95
CA GLU A 65 11.29 6.61 2.04
C GLU A 65 12.41 5.57 1.84
N ILE A 66 12.05 4.33 1.50
CA ILE A 66 13.06 3.29 1.31
C ILE A 66 13.82 3.46 0.00
N ALA A 67 13.21 4.07 -1.00
CA ALA A 67 13.87 4.29 -2.29
C ALA A 67 14.79 5.50 -2.27
N GLY A 68 14.49 6.46 -1.39
CA GLY A 68 15.24 7.71 -1.33
C GLY A 68 14.85 8.73 -2.40
N HIS A 69 13.90 8.38 -3.25
CA HIS A 69 13.42 9.27 -4.30
C HIS A 69 12.11 8.70 -4.83
N LEU A 70 11.43 9.47 -5.68
CA LEU A 70 10.21 8.99 -6.32
C LEU A 70 10.57 7.90 -7.34
N PRO A 71 10.10 6.67 -7.16
CA PRO A 71 10.40 5.59 -8.10
C PRO A 71 9.77 5.84 -9.47
N ARG A 72 10.30 5.16 -10.47
CA ARG A 72 9.78 5.26 -11.81
C ARG A 72 8.67 4.23 -12.03
N LEU A 73 7.87 4.47 -13.04
CA LEU A 73 6.84 3.52 -13.45
C LEU A 73 7.49 2.16 -13.73
N HIS A 74 6.88 1.11 -13.19
CA HIS A 74 7.31 -0.28 -13.34
C HIS A 74 8.61 -0.61 -12.60
N GLN A 75 9.14 0.31 -11.83
CA GLN A 75 10.33 0.02 -11.02
C GLN A 75 9.95 -0.96 -9.92
N LYS A 76 10.86 -1.90 -9.66
CA LYS A 76 10.64 -2.90 -8.61
C LYS A 76 11.52 -2.59 -7.40
N LEU A 77 10.94 -2.68 -6.23
CA LEU A 77 11.64 -2.48 -4.97
C LEU A 77 11.33 -3.66 -4.06
N ASN A 78 12.29 -4.00 -3.21
CA ASN A 78 12.08 -5.09 -2.26
C ASN A 78 12.39 -4.62 -0.85
N PHE A 79 11.60 -5.09 0.11
CA PHE A 79 11.85 -4.81 1.51
C PHE A 79 11.29 -5.97 2.33
N GLU A 80 12.15 -6.61 3.15
CA GLU A 80 11.74 -7.71 4.02
C GLU A 80 10.98 -8.80 3.26
N SER A 81 11.49 -9.18 2.09
CA SER A 81 10.93 -10.21 1.22
C SER A 81 9.61 -9.82 0.57
N VAL A 82 9.18 -8.59 0.77
CA VAL A 82 7.99 -8.06 0.08
C VAL A 82 8.46 -7.28 -1.14
N SER A 83 7.84 -7.54 -2.29
CA SER A 83 8.20 -6.85 -3.53
C SER A 83 7.15 -5.81 -3.86
N PHE A 84 7.60 -4.65 -4.32
CA PHE A 84 6.72 -3.55 -4.73
C PHE A 84 7.04 -3.20 -6.17
N ILE A 85 6.02 -3.20 -7.02
CA ILE A 85 6.17 -2.78 -8.41
C ILE A 85 5.29 -1.57 -8.63
N ILE A 86 5.87 -0.50 -9.15
CA ILE A 86 5.14 0.76 -9.33
C ILE A 86 4.26 0.64 -10.55
N GLU A 87 2.94 0.63 -10.33
CA GLU A 87 1.97 0.45 -11.41
C GLU A 87 1.50 1.76 -12.02
N SER A 88 1.51 2.83 -11.23
CA SER A 88 1.06 4.13 -11.70
C SER A 88 1.68 5.23 -10.86
N VAL A 89 2.13 6.30 -11.51
CA VAL A 89 2.72 7.44 -10.81
C VAL A 89 2.10 8.72 -11.31
N ASP A 90 2.13 9.73 -10.46
CA ASP A 90 1.76 11.09 -10.79
C ASP A 90 3.04 11.93 -10.77
N LYS A 91 2.93 13.23 -11.02
CA LYS A 91 4.10 14.09 -11.10
C LYS A 91 4.95 14.10 -9.85
N LYS A 92 4.34 13.96 -8.68
CA LYS A 92 5.05 14.08 -7.43
C LYS A 92 4.86 12.92 -6.48
N ARG A 93 4.11 11.90 -6.89
CA ARG A 93 3.82 10.79 -5.97
C ARG A 93 3.44 9.53 -6.72
N ILE A 94 3.50 8.44 -5.99
CA ILE A 94 3.05 7.15 -6.49
C ILE A 94 1.53 7.09 -6.37
N LYS A 95 0.87 6.56 -7.39
CA LYS A 95 -0.58 6.40 -7.34
C LYS A 95 -1.01 4.98 -7.05
N ARG A 96 -0.32 4.01 -7.62
CA ARG A 96 -0.72 2.60 -7.46
C ARG A 96 0.50 1.71 -7.44
N VAL A 97 0.45 0.69 -6.60
CA VAL A 97 1.57 -0.21 -6.37
C VAL A 97 1.07 -1.65 -6.35
N LYS A 98 1.80 -2.53 -7.05
CA LYS A 98 1.55 -3.95 -6.94
C LYS A 98 2.46 -4.50 -5.84
N VAL A 99 1.88 -5.24 -4.91
CA VAL A 99 2.61 -5.80 -3.78
C VAL A 99 2.61 -7.31 -3.89
N SER A 100 3.78 -7.91 -3.78
CA SER A 100 3.92 -9.36 -3.76
C SER A 100 4.52 -9.78 -2.43
N LEU A 101 3.80 -10.61 -1.67
CA LEU A 101 4.24 -11.08 -0.37
C LEU A 101 5.13 -12.32 -0.54
N PRO A 102 5.96 -12.61 0.48
CA PRO A 102 6.84 -13.80 0.41
C PRO A 102 6.10 -15.11 0.44
#